data_0d8344655d4659e6a4cf4fd8274fd6f1
#
_entry.id   0d8344655d4659e6a4cf4fd8274fd6f1
#
_cell.length_a   1.000
_cell.length_b   1.000
_cell.length_c   1.000
_cell.angle_alpha   90.00
_cell.angle_beta   90.00
_cell.angle_gamma   90.00
#
_symmetry.space_group_name_H-M   'P 1'
#
loop_
_entity.id
_entity.type
_entity.pdbx_description
1 polymer ?
#
loop_
_entity_poly.entity_id
_entity_poly.type
_entity_poly.pdbx_seq_one_letter_code
_entity_poly.pdbx_strand_id
1 'polypeptide(L)' 'MSSEDDRYRIKLAIHAVLDSILDAKHTLPDSPYSCSGTQLQLHTQLNEAHSLMMHALYLANQVD' A
#
# COMPACT_ATOMS: atom_id res chain seq x y z
N MET A 1 -22.11 -17.38 3.26
CA MET A 1 -20.71 -17.13 3.64
C MET A 1 -20.66 -16.34 4.92
N SER A 2 -19.67 -16.63 5.75
CA SER A 2 -19.51 -15.90 7.01
C SER A 2 -18.82 -14.57 6.77
N SER A 3 -19.09 -13.60 7.64
CA SER A 3 -18.40 -12.31 7.59
C SER A 3 -16.92 -12.46 7.90
N GLU A 4 -16.52 -13.54 8.58
CA GLU A 4 -15.09 -13.81 8.82
C GLU A 4 -14.34 -14.13 7.54
N ASP A 5 -14.96 -14.91 6.63
CA ASP A 5 -14.34 -15.21 5.33
C ASP A 5 -14.18 -13.95 4.49
N ASP A 6 -15.19 -13.10 4.48
CA ASP A 6 -15.14 -11.84 3.73
C ASP A 6 -14.08 -10.92 4.30
N ARG A 7 -13.98 -10.83 5.62
CA ARG A 7 -12.96 -10.02 6.30
C ARG A 7 -11.56 -10.52 5.96
N TYR A 8 -11.37 -11.84 5.99
CA TYR A 8 -10.08 -12.45 5.66
C TYR A 8 -9.67 -12.14 4.22
N ARG A 9 -10.61 -12.24 3.28
CA ARG A 9 -10.34 -11.94 1.87
C ARG A 9 -9.96 -10.49 1.66
N ILE A 10 -10.66 -9.57 2.35
CA ILE A 10 -10.36 -8.14 2.29
C ILE A 10 -8.94 -7.89 2.79
N LYS A 11 -8.57 -8.47 3.91
CA LYS A 11 -7.22 -8.31 4.47
C LYS A 11 -6.15 -8.84 3.54
N LEU A 12 -6.37 -10.01 2.93
CA LEU A 12 -5.42 -10.57 1.97
C LEU A 12 -5.24 -9.66 0.76
N ALA A 13 -6.33 -9.10 0.24
CA ALA A 13 -6.26 -8.19 -0.89
C ALA A 13 -5.48 -6.93 -0.52
N ILE A 14 -5.69 -6.38 0.67
CA ILE A 14 -4.97 -5.20 1.13
C ILE A 14 -3.49 -5.50 1.28
N HIS A 15 -3.14 -6.64 1.87
CA HIS A 15 -1.73 -7.04 2.01
C HIS A 15 -1.05 -7.23 0.66
N ALA A 16 -1.76 -7.79 -0.33
CA ALA A 16 -1.21 -7.94 -1.68
C ALA A 16 -0.90 -6.58 -2.30
N VAL A 17 -1.78 -5.60 -2.12
CA VAL A 17 -1.55 -4.25 -2.62
C VAL A 17 -0.38 -3.59 -1.89
N LEU A 18 -0.30 -3.75 -0.56
CA LEU A 18 0.81 -3.21 0.22
C LEU A 18 2.15 -3.79 -0.25
N ASP A 19 2.22 -5.09 -0.49
CA ASP A 19 3.43 -5.73 -0.99
C ASP A 19 3.82 -5.17 -2.36
N SER A 20 2.84 -4.95 -3.24
CA SER A 20 3.08 -4.36 -4.55
C SER A 20 3.62 -2.93 -4.44
N ILE A 21 3.09 -2.16 -3.50
CA ILE A 21 3.55 -0.79 -3.25
C ILE A 21 5.00 -0.80 -2.76
N LEU A 22 5.34 -1.69 -1.83
CA LEU A 22 6.70 -1.82 -1.32
C LEU A 22 7.66 -2.23 -2.42
N ASP A 23 7.28 -3.17 -3.27
CA ASP A 23 8.08 -3.56 -4.44
C ASP A 23 8.36 -2.37 -5.34
N ALA A 24 7.34 -1.58 -5.65
CA ALA A 24 7.49 -0.41 -6.48
C ALA A 24 8.44 0.61 -5.84
N LYS A 25 8.34 0.81 -4.54
CA LYS A 25 9.22 1.73 -3.81
C LYS A 25 10.67 1.25 -3.85
N HIS A 26 10.90 -0.05 -3.71
CA HIS A 26 12.24 -0.62 -3.76
C HIS A 26 12.87 -0.55 -5.14
N THR A 27 12.07 -0.44 -6.19
CA THR A 27 12.55 -0.32 -7.56
C THR A 27 13.06 1.09 -7.84
N LEU A 28 12.60 2.09 -7.10
CA LEU A 28 13.00 3.48 -7.28
C LEU A 28 14.30 3.76 -6.53
N PRO A 29 15.11 4.74 -7.00
CA PRO A 29 16.32 5.14 -6.27
C PRO A 29 15.96 5.65 -4.86
N ASP A 30 16.78 5.30 -3.89
CA ASP A 30 16.56 5.70 -2.49
C ASP A 30 16.90 7.17 -2.25
N SER A 31 17.86 7.70 -3.00
CA SER A 31 18.33 9.06 -2.80
C SER A 31 17.51 10.05 -3.63
N PRO A 32 17.03 11.14 -3.05
CA PRO A 32 16.35 12.19 -3.81
C PRO A 32 17.21 12.79 -4.90
N TYR A 33 18.54 12.78 -4.72
CA TYR A 33 19.47 13.32 -5.71
C TYR A 33 19.57 12.43 -6.95
N SER A 34 19.21 11.17 -6.83
CA SER A 34 19.22 10.21 -7.93
C SER A 34 17.90 10.16 -8.68
N CYS A 35 16.87 10.83 -8.18
CA CYS A 35 15.53 10.78 -8.76
C CYS A 35 15.30 11.95 -9.71
N SER A 36 14.63 11.66 -10.84
CA SER A 36 14.05 12.72 -11.67
C SER A 36 12.83 13.31 -10.96
N GLY A 37 12.32 14.43 -11.49
CA GLY A 37 11.09 15.03 -10.95
C GLY A 37 9.92 14.07 -10.96
N THR A 38 9.79 13.28 -12.04
CA THR A 38 8.74 12.27 -12.15
C THR A 38 8.90 11.18 -11.11
N GLN A 39 10.14 10.74 -10.85
CA GLN A 39 10.41 9.73 -9.85
C GLN A 39 10.09 10.22 -8.44
N LEU A 40 10.37 11.50 -8.16
CA LEU A 40 9.99 12.09 -6.87
C LEU A 40 8.47 12.15 -6.69
N GLN A 41 7.74 12.51 -7.75
CA GLN A 41 6.29 12.48 -7.72
C GLN A 41 5.78 11.07 -7.48
N LEU A 42 6.39 10.08 -8.12
CA LEU A 42 6.00 8.69 -7.95
C LEU A 42 6.25 8.23 -6.52
N HIS A 43 7.39 8.60 -5.93
CA HIS A 43 7.67 8.32 -4.52
C HIS A 43 6.56 8.87 -3.61
N THR A 44 6.18 10.13 -3.84
CA THR A 44 5.13 10.78 -3.07
C THR A 44 3.82 10.03 -3.18
N GLN A 45 3.44 9.66 -4.41
CA GLN A 45 2.19 8.93 -4.65
C GLN A 45 2.22 7.54 -4.02
N LEU A 46 3.35 6.85 -4.08
CA LEU A 46 3.49 5.53 -3.46
C LEU A 46 3.41 5.63 -1.93
N ASN A 47 4.01 6.66 -1.33
CA ASN A 47 3.91 6.88 0.10
C ASN A 47 2.46 7.18 0.53
N GLU A 48 1.75 7.99 -0.25
CA GLU A 48 0.34 8.28 0.02
C GLU A 48 -0.52 7.02 -0.11
N ALA A 49 -0.28 6.24 -1.16
CA ALA A 49 -1.00 4.98 -1.37
C ALA A 49 -0.74 4.01 -0.22
N HIS A 50 0.51 3.91 0.24
CA HIS A 50 0.86 3.07 1.38
C HIS A 50 0.09 3.49 2.62
N SER A 51 0.05 4.80 2.91
CA SER A 51 -0.68 5.32 4.07
C SER A 51 -2.17 5.03 3.97
N LEU A 52 -2.76 5.22 2.78
CA LEU A 52 -4.17 4.93 2.56
C LEU A 52 -4.48 3.45 2.75
N MET A 53 -3.60 2.56 2.27
CA MET A 53 -3.81 1.12 2.42
C MET A 53 -3.64 0.68 3.87
N MET A 54 -2.72 1.30 4.62
CA MET A 54 -2.58 1.02 6.06
C MET A 54 -3.84 1.45 6.80
N HIS A 55 -4.42 2.59 6.43
CA HIS A 55 -5.68 3.03 7.01
C HIS A 55 -6.82 2.07 6.63
N ALA A 56 -6.85 1.62 5.38
CA ALA A 56 -7.84 0.64 4.93
C ALA A 56 -7.72 -0.67 5.73
N LEU A 57 -6.50 -1.11 6.00
CA LEU A 57 -6.28 -2.31 6.81
C LEU A 57 -6.82 -2.11 8.23
N TYR A 58 -6.57 -0.95 8.80
CA TYR A 58 -7.13 -0.61 10.12
C TYR A 58 -8.65 -0.70 10.11
N LEU A 59 -9.30 -0.11 9.10
CA LEU A 59 -10.75 -0.16 8.98
C LEU A 59 -11.25 -1.58 8.77
N ALA A 60 -10.53 -2.38 7.98
CA ALA A 60 -10.89 -3.78 7.76
C ALA A 60 -10.88 -4.58 9.06
N ASN A 61 -9.98 -4.25 9.99
CA ASN A 61 -9.93 -4.88 11.30
C ASN A 61 -11.09 -4.47 12.20
N GLN A 62 -11.77 -3.36 11.89
CA GLN A 62 -12.93 -2.88 12.64
C GLN A 62 -14.25 -3.44 12.13
N VAL A 63 -14.24 -4.03 10.93
CA VAL A 63 -15.46 -4.59 10.33
C VAL A 63 -15.84 -5.88 11.06
N ASP A 64 -17.11 -5.98 11.43
CA ASP A 64 -17.66 -7.17 12.09
C ASP A 64 -18.08 -8.26 11.09
#